data_6e7e4bc802f2b4b0e4509a9814164bed
#
_entry.id   6e7e4bc802f2b4b0e4509a9814164bed
#
_cell.length_a   1.000
_cell.length_b   1.000
_cell.length_c   1.000
_cell.angle_alpha   90.00
_cell.angle_beta   90.00
_cell.angle_gamma   90.00
#
_symmetry.space_group_name_H-M   'P 1'
#
loop_
_entity.id
_entity.type
_entity.pdbx_description
1 polymer ?
#
loop_
_entity_poly.entity_id
_entity_poly.type
_entity_poly.pdbx_seq_one_letter_code
_entity_poly.pdbx_strand_id
1 'polypeptide(L)'
;MLTFTDRAADALTTFHTAAARWNPDVWLRLVRVGTELRPELADTPEPDDVELALGAITVLVPPGIDGVVDAGEHNVLTVSRG
;
A
#
# COMPACT_ATOMS: atom_id res chain seq x y z
N MET A 1 12.00 7.33 -5.06
CA MET A 1 11.08 6.27 -5.49
C MET A 1 10.74 5.38 -4.30
N LEU A 2 9.49 5.00 -4.16
CA LEU A 2 9.07 4.11 -3.09
C LEU A 2 9.20 2.66 -3.55
N THR A 3 9.86 1.84 -2.75
CA THR A 3 10.00 0.40 -3.02
C THR A 3 9.41 -0.40 -1.86
N PHE A 4 9.07 -1.65 -2.13
CA PHE A 4 8.43 -2.53 -1.16
C PHE A 4 9.22 -3.82 -1.01
N THR A 5 9.43 -4.27 0.22
CA THR A 5 9.99 -5.59 0.47
C THR A 5 8.97 -6.67 0.10
N ASP A 6 9.44 -7.91 -0.07
CA ASP A 6 8.53 -9.03 -0.36
C ASP A 6 7.49 -9.21 0.75
N ARG A 7 7.88 -9.00 2.00
CA ARG A 7 6.96 -9.08 3.14
C ARG A 7 5.87 -8.03 3.07
N ALA A 8 6.24 -6.79 2.70
CA ALA A 8 5.27 -5.72 2.54
C ALA A 8 4.32 -6.00 1.38
N ALA A 9 4.86 -6.44 0.25
CA ALA A 9 4.05 -6.78 -0.92
C ALA A 9 3.07 -7.93 -0.61
N ASP A 10 3.51 -8.96 0.10
CA ASP A 10 2.65 -10.07 0.51
C ASP A 10 1.54 -9.62 1.45
N ALA A 11 1.87 -8.79 2.44
CA ALA A 11 0.89 -8.26 3.38
C ALA A 11 -0.19 -7.44 2.65
N LEU A 12 0.21 -6.59 1.71
CA LEU A 12 -0.73 -5.77 0.94
C LEU A 12 -1.56 -6.61 -0.02
N THR A 13 -0.97 -7.62 -0.65
CA THR A 13 -1.69 -8.54 -1.53
C THR A 13 -2.75 -9.31 -0.75
N THR A 14 -2.42 -9.80 0.43
CA THR A 14 -3.36 -10.49 1.31
C THR A 14 -4.51 -9.58 1.72
N PHE A 15 -4.20 -8.34 2.10
CA PHE A 15 -5.21 -7.36 2.47
C PHE A 15 -6.15 -7.06 1.28
N HIS A 16 -5.59 -6.82 0.11
CA HIS A 16 -6.37 -6.54 -1.10
C HIS A 16 -7.26 -7.73 -1.48
N THR A 17 -6.73 -8.94 -1.43
CA THR A 17 -7.48 -10.15 -1.75
C THR A 17 -8.69 -10.32 -0.84
N ALA A 18 -8.52 -10.08 0.46
CA ALA A 18 -9.62 -10.15 1.41
C ALA A 18 -10.68 -9.09 1.13
N ALA A 19 -10.26 -7.86 0.84
CA ALA A 19 -11.19 -6.76 0.53
C ALA A 19 -11.93 -6.99 -0.79
N ALA A 20 -11.28 -7.55 -1.79
CA ALA A 20 -11.87 -7.79 -3.10
C ALA A 20 -12.99 -8.84 -3.09
N ARG A 21 -13.08 -9.65 -2.04
CA ARG A 21 -14.22 -10.58 -1.85
C ARG A 21 -15.53 -9.83 -1.65
N TRP A 22 -15.46 -8.64 -1.05
CA TRP A 22 -16.64 -7.81 -0.78
C TRP A 22 -16.88 -6.82 -1.91
N ASN A 23 -15.81 -6.29 -2.49
CA ASN A 23 -15.88 -5.32 -3.59
C ASN A 23 -14.70 -5.56 -4.53
N PRO A 24 -14.90 -6.26 -5.68
CA PRO A 24 -13.80 -6.55 -6.61
C PRO A 24 -13.20 -5.31 -7.26
N ASP A 25 -13.89 -4.17 -7.25
CA ASP A 25 -13.40 -2.92 -7.82
C ASP A 25 -12.71 -2.01 -6.79
N VAL A 26 -12.47 -2.53 -5.57
CA VAL A 26 -11.85 -1.74 -4.52
C VAL A 26 -10.40 -1.39 -4.84
N TRP A 27 -10.02 -0.17 -4.50
CA TRP A 27 -8.64 0.30 -4.57
C TRP A 27 -8.01 0.25 -3.19
N LEU A 28 -6.74 -0.08 -3.14
CA LEU A 28 -5.96 -0.05 -1.91
C LEU A 28 -5.13 1.23 -1.90
N ARG A 29 -5.39 2.09 -0.93
CA ARG A 29 -4.65 3.34 -0.74
C ARG A 29 -3.78 3.24 0.52
N LEU A 30 -2.55 3.72 0.43
CA LEU A 30 -1.67 3.81 1.58
C LEU A 30 -1.68 5.23 2.11
N VAL A 31 -1.92 5.37 3.41
CA VAL A 31 -1.96 6.67 4.07
C VAL A 31 -0.79 6.74 5.04
N ARG A 32 -0.01 7.81 4.94
CA ARG A 32 1.14 8.01 5.82
C ARG A 32 0.70 8.55 7.16
N VAL A 33 1.12 7.86 8.25
CA VAL A 33 0.93 8.32 9.62
C VAL A 33 2.28 8.21 10.32
N GLY A 34 2.99 9.31 10.44
CA GLY A 34 4.35 9.30 10.96
C GLY A 34 5.30 8.50 10.07
N THR A 35 5.91 7.45 10.61
CA THR A 35 6.78 6.53 9.86
C THR A 35 6.06 5.29 9.37
N GLU A 36 4.74 5.22 9.59
CA GLU A 36 3.93 4.09 9.16
C GLU A 36 3.14 4.42 7.90
N LEU A 37 2.83 3.39 7.14
CA LEU A 37 1.83 3.46 6.07
C LEU A 37 0.67 2.56 6.46
N ARG A 38 -0.53 3.13 6.45
CA ARG A 38 -1.75 2.38 6.78
C ARG A 38 -2.55 2.12 5.53
N PRO A 39 -2.95 0.87 5.29
CA PRO A 39 -3.82 0.57 4.16
C PRO A 39 -5.25 1.02 4.44
N GLU A 40 -5.86 1.66 3.46
CA GLU A 40 -7.27 2.03 3.47
C GLU A 40 -7.91 1.59 2.17
N LEU A 41 -9.21 1.34 2.23
CA LEU A 41 -9.99 1.00 1.04
C LEU A 41 -10.56 2.27 0.43
N ALA A 42 -10.49 2.37 -0.89
CA ALA A 42 -11.01 3.52 -1.63
C ALA A 42 -11.85 3.04 -2.82
N ASP A 43 -12.85 3.82 -3.18
CA ASP A 43 -13.70 3.51 -4.33
C ASP A 43 -13.06 3.93 -5.64
N THR A 44 -12.36 5.07 -5.63
CA THR A 44 -11.72 5.61 -6.82
C THR A 44 -10.41 6.30 -6.45
N PRO A 45 -9.43 6.31 -7.38
CA PRO A 45 -8.22 7.11 -7.17
C PRO A 45 -8.54 8.60 -7.15
N GLU A 46 -7.78 9.35 -6.36
CA GLU A 46 -7.82 10.80 -6.37
C GLU A 46 -6.74 11.36 -7.30
N PRO A 47 -6.86 12.63 -7.76
CA PRO A 47 -5.89 13.21 -8.70
C PRO A 47 -4.44 13.19 -8.21
N ASP A 48 -4.22 13.28 -6.89
CA ASP A 48 -2.88 13.31 -6.31
C ASP A 48 -2.32 11.92 -6.01
N ASP A 49 -3.11 10.87 -6.18
CA ASP A 49 -2.65 9.52 -5.92
C ASP A 49 -1.68 9.06 -7.00
N VAL A 50 -0.61 8.40 -6.58
CA VAL A 50 0.34 7.75 -7.48
C VAL A 50 0.05 6.26 -7.50
N GLU A 51 -0.16 5.70 -8.68
CA GLU A 51 -0.44 4.28 -8.84
C GLU A 51 0.88 3.51 -8.96
N LEU A 52 1.07 2.54 -8.07
CA LEU A 52 2.24 1.65 -8.11
C LEU A 52 1.79 0.20 -8.25
N ALA A 53 2.40 -0.50 -9.19
CA ALA A 53 2.15 -1.92 -9.37
C ALA A 53 2.97 -2.73 -8.36
N LEU A 54 2.29 -3.63 -7.65
CA LEU A 54 2.90 -4.59 -6.74
C LEU A 54 2.47 -6.00 -7.17
N GLY A 55 3.23 -6.59 -8.09
CA GLY A 55 2.85 -7.90 -8.63
C GLY A 55 1.47 -7.84 -9.30
N ALA A 56 0.52 -8.59 -8.77
CA ALA A 56 -0.82 -8.71 -9.34
C ALA A 56 -1.76 -7.56 -8.92
N ILE A 57 -1.36 -6.69 -8.00
CA ILE A 57 -2.21 -5.60 -7.51
C ILE A 57 -1.59 -4.24 -7.81
N THR A 58 -2.42 -3.22 -7.79
CA THR A 58 -2.00 -1.82 -7.88
C THR A 58 -2.38 -1.12 -6.59
N VAL A 59 -1.45 -0.37 -6.01
CA VAL A 59 -1.72 0.42 -4.80
C VAL A 59 -1.60 1.89 -5.10
N LEU A 60 -2.38 2.70 -4.37
CA LEU A 60 -2.33 4.15 -4.44
C LEU A 60 -1.45 4.66 -3.31
N VAL A 61 -0.46 5.48 -3.62
CA VAL A 61 0.44 6.05 -2.62
C VAL A 61 0.40 7.57 -2.68
N PRO A 62 0.63 8.25 -1.54
CA PRO A 62 0.73 9.70 -1.54
C PRO A 62 1.94 10.16 -2.36
N PRO A 63 1.86 11.35 -3.00
CA PRO A 63 3.00 11.88 -3.73
C PRO A 63 4.13 12.30 -2.78
N GLY A 64 5.37 12.24 -3.28
CA GLY A 64 6.53 12.76 -2.55
C GLY A 64 7.09 11.85 -1.46
N ILE A 65 6.65 10.59 -1.39
CA ILE A 65 7.21 9.63 -0.45
C ILE A 65 8.31 8.82 -1.14
N ASP A 66 9.47 8.76 -0.48
CA ASP A 66 10.59 7.92 -0.92
C ASP A 66 11.02 7.01 0.22
N GLY A 67 11.57 5.87 -0.13
CA GLY A 67 12.13 4.93 0.82
C GLY A 67 11.75 3.49 0.54
N VAL A 68 11.95 2.66 1.55
CA VAL A 68 11.64 1.23 1.51
C VAL A 68 10.52 0.94 2.50
N VAL A 69 9.46 0.31 2.02
CA VAL A 69 8.33 -0.13 2.85
C VAL A 69 8.55 -1.59 3.22
N ASP A 70 8.51 -1.86 4.52
CA ASP A 70 8.60 -3.23 5.04
C ASP A 70 7.40 -3.50 5.96
N ALA A 71 7.08 -4.77 6.12
CA ALA A 71 6.04 -5.21 7.03
C ALA A 71 6.68 -5.82 8.29
N GLY A 72 6.33 -5.28 9.44
CA GLY A 72 6.77 -5.81 10.73
C GLY A 72 5.71 -6.69 11.38
N GLU A 73 5.73 -6.76 12.71
CA GLU A 73 4.76 -7.49 13.49
C GLU A 73 3.35 -6.98 13.22
N HIS A 74 2.38 -7.89 13.20
CA HIS A 74 0.97 -7.57 12.94
C HIS A 74 0.74 -6.90 11.58
N ASN A 75 1.65 -7.12 10.62
CA ASN A 75 1.57 -6.53 9.29
C ASN A 75 1.59 -4.99 9.29
N VAL A 76 2.21 -4.40 10.29
CA VAL A 76 2.40 -2.95 10.32
C VAL A 76 3.43 -2.57 9.28
N LEU A 77 3.06 -1.66 8.39
CA LEU A 77 3.94 -1.18 7.34
C LEU A 77 4.72 0.04 7.83
N THR A 78 6.03 0.00 7.67
CA THR A 78 6.91 1.12 8.02
C THR A 78 7.72 1.54 6.81
N VAL A 79 8.03 2.84 6.74
CA VAL A 79 8.86 3.41 5.68
C VAL A 79 10.18 3.80 6.29
N SER A 80 11.25 3.31 5.70
CA SER A 80 12.61 3.70 6.06
C SER A 80 13.34 4.21 4.84
N ARG A 81 14.33 5.06 5.06
CA ARG A 81 15.19 5.50 3.97
C ARG A 81 16.10 4.35 3.56
N GLY A 82 16.03 4.02 2.29
CA GLY A 82 16.84 2.96 1.73
C GLY A 82 18.31 3.32 1.60
#